data_3ae1a9b390a5b44dade787b31a70fec7
#
_entry.id   3ae1a9b390a5b44dade787b31a70fec7
#
_cell.length_a   1.000
_cell.length_b   1.000
_cell.length_c   1.000
_cell.angle_alpha   90.00
_cell.angle_beta   90.00
_cell.angle_gamma   90.00
#
_symmetry.space_group_name_H-M   'P 1'
#
loop_
_entity.id
_entity.type
_entity.pdbx_description
1 polymer ?
#
loop_
_entity_poly.entity_id
_entity_poly.type
_entity_poly.pdbx_seq_one_letter_code
_entity_poly.pdbx_strand_id
1 'polypeptide(L)'
;MKKKLKIADKLRSSGLRPTKQRIQIAKFLFEREKTFHFTVEDLDCLINKKNRNAKISLATFYNTVHAFKKAGHLKEILTNNSKSYFDTHTDSHHHFFDTKNNELIDIDSKSVELKSIPKAPKGKKIKDIDVVINIDNDSH
;
A
#
# COMPACT_ATOMS: atom_id res chain seq x y z
N MET A 1 21.56 13.80 13.88
CA MET A 1 20.62 13.75 12.74
C MET A 1 20.67 12.38 12.09
N LYS A 2 19.54 11.71 12.01
CA LYS A 2 19.44 10.47 11.25
C LYS A 2 19.51 10.81 9.77
N LYS A 3 20.55 10.36 9.07
CA LYS A 3 20.60 10.44 7.62
C LYS A 3 19.48 9.57 7.04
N LYS A 4 18.61 10.15 6.24
CA LYS A 4 17.65 9.37 5.45
C LYS A 4 18.45 8.47 4.52
N LEU A 5 18.17 7.17 4.54
CA LEU A 5 18.72 6.25 3.56
C LEU A 5 18.29 6.72 2.16
N LYS A 6 19.24 6.76 1.24
CA LYS A 6 18.91 6.98 -0.17
C LYS A 6 17.94 5.89 -0.64
N ILE A 7 17.02 6.23 -1.50
CA ILE A 7 16.02 5.28 -2.02
C ILE A 7 16.70 4.04 -2.62
N ALA A 8 17.79 4.23 -3.38
CA ALA A 8 18.51 3.10 -3.96
C ALA A 8 19.03 2.14 -2.89
N ASP A 9 19.56 2.66 -1.79
CA ASP A 9 20.07 1.86 -0.68
C ASP A 9 18.95 1.15 0.07
N LYS A 10 17.80 1.81 0.23
CA LYS A 10 16.60 1.19 0.80
C LYS A 10 16.16 -0.03 -0.01
N LEU A 11 16.16 0.09 -1.35
CA LEU A 11 15.81 -1.03 -2.23
C LEU A 11 16.83 -2.16 -2.14
N ARG A 12 18.12 -1.84 -2.18
CA ARG A 12 19.17 -2.85 -2.07
C ARG A 12 19.12 -3.60 -0.75
N SER A 13 18.90 -2.89 0.36
CA SER A 13 18.86 -3.52 1.69
C SER A 13 17.71 -4.49 1.85
N SER A 14 16.66 -4.38 1.06
CA SER A 14 15.53 -5.30 1.04
C SER A 14 15.62 -6.35 -0.09
N GLY A 15 16.75 -6.42 -0.78
CA GLY A 15 17.01 -7.41 -1.82
C GLY A 15 16.45 -7.03 -3.20
N LEU A 16 16.13 -5.76 -3.41
CA LEU A 16 15.58 -5.28 -4.67
C LEU A 16 16.64 -4.57 -5.50
N ARG A 17 16.67 -4.88 -6.79
CA ARG A 17 17.55 -4.19 -7.73
C ARG A 17 17.03 -2.76 -7.96
N PRO A 18 17.85 -1.71 -7.74
CA PRO A 18 17.43 -0.33 -7.90
C PRO A 18 17.52 0.12 -9.36
N THR A 19 16.58 -0.31 -10.19
CA THR A 19 16.49 0.17 -11.57
C THR A 19 15.99 1.62 -11.58
N LYS A 20 16.22 2.33 -12.69
CA LYS A 20 15.80 3.72 -12.83
C LYS A 20 14.28 3.89 -12.57
N GLN A 21 13.46 3.01 -13.13
CA GLN A 21 12.01 3.07 -12.96
C GLN A 21 11.57 2.73 -11.53
N ARG A 22 12.20 1.72 -10.91
CA ARG A 22 11.92 1.40 -9.50
C ARG A 22 12.28 2.56 -8.57
N ILE A 23 13.41 3.21 -8.81
CA ILE A 23 13.82 4.38 -8.03
C ILE A 23 12.79 5.49 -8.19
N GLN A 24 12.34 5.76 -9.40
CA GLN A 24 11.34 6.80 -9.68
C GLN A 24 10.03 6.52 -8.92
N ILE A 25 9.54 5.30 -8.99
CA ILE A 25 8.31 4.90 -8.31
C ILE A 25 8.51 4.96 -6.78
N ALA A 26 9.63 4.46 -6.30
CA ALA A 26 9.94 4.47 -4.86
C ALA A 26 10.02 5.89 -4.30
N LYS A 27 10.64 6.81 -5.02
CA LYS A 27 10.69 8.22 -4.59
C LYS A 27 9.29 8.82 -4.50
N PHE A 28 8.44 8.55 -5.47
CA PHE A 28 7.06 9.04 -5.45
C PHE A 28 6.29 8.50 -4.23
N LEU A 29 6.46 7.22 -3.91
CA LEU A 29 5.72 6.58 -2.84
C LEU A 29 6.29 6.85 -1.44
N PHE A 30 7.60 6.85 -1.29
CA PHE A 30 8.24 6.78 0.04
C PHE A 30 8.88 8.09 0.49
N GLU A 31 9.02 9.08 -0.38
CA GLU A 31 9.52 10.41 0.00
C GLU A 31 8.39 11.40 0.30
N ARG A 32 7.17 10.89 0.54
CA ARG A 32 6.02 11.70 0.92
C ARG A 32 6.01 11.93 2.42
N GLU A 33 5.50 13.08 2.84
CA GLU A 33 5.36 13.40 4.27
C GLU A 33 4.30 12.52 4.95
N LYS A 34 3.21 12.22 4.22
CA LYS A 34 2.09 11.43 4.73
C LYS A 34 2.04 10.07 4.06
N THR A 35 1.49 9.08 4.76
CA THR A 35 1.18 7.78 4.19
C THR A 35 0.17 7.93 3.04
N PHE A 36 0.17 6.96 2.15
CA PHE A 36 -0.57 7.07 0.91
C PHE A 36 -1.24 5.75 0.55
N HIS A 37 -2.53 5.83 0.23
CA HIS A 37 -3.32 4.71 -0.28
C HIS A 37 -3.47 4.87 -1.79
N PHE A 38 -3.31 3.80 -2.54
CA PHE A 38 -3.40 3.88 -3.99
C PHE A 38 -3.73 2.51 -4.61
N THR A 39 -4.34 2.54 -5.80
CA THR A 39 -4.36 1.39 -6.69
C THR A 39 -3.19 1.51 -7.67
N VAL A 40 -2.84 0.43 -8.35
CA VAL A 40 -1.77 0.48 -9.35
C VAL A 40 -2.15 1.46 -10.49
N GLU A 41 -3.42 1.48 -10.86
CA GLU A 41 -3.93 2.40 -11.89
C GLU A 41 -3.82 3.86 -11.46
N ASP A 42 -4.09 4.17 -10.19
CA ASP A 42 -3.89 5.53 -9.65
C ASP A 42 -2.43 5.95 -9.76
N LEU A 43 -1.52 5.03 -9.42
CA LEU A 43 -0.09 5.30 -9.48
C LEU A 43 0.37 5.58 -10.91
N ASP A 44 -0.11 4.79 -11.86
CA ASP A 44 0.14 5.01 -13.29
C ASP A 44 -0.31 6.42 -13.71
N CYS A 45 -1.54 6.79 -13.39
CA CYS A 45 -2.07 8.11 -13.73
C CYS A 45 -1.23 9.23 -13.11
N LEU A 46 -0.88 9.12 -11.83
CA LEU A 46 -0.18 10.17 -11.10
C LEU A 46 1.25 10.36 -11.59
N ILE A 47 1.97 9.28 -11.85
CA ILE A 47 3.38 9.35 -12.27
C ILE A 47 3.47 9.70 -13.76
N ASN A 48 2.71 9.02 -14.62
CA ASN A 48 2.82 9.19 -16.06
C ASN A 48 2.26 10.53 -16.56
N LYS A 49 1.39 11.17 -15.80
CA LYS A 49 0.90 12.51 -16.13
C LYS A 49 2.04 13.51 -16.30
N LYS A 50 3.14 13.34 -15.56
CA LYS A 50 4.32 14.21 -15.60
C LYS A 50 5.41 13.69 -16.54
N ASN A 51 5.28 12.47 -17.06
CA ASN A 51 6.33 11.81 -17.85
C ASN A 51 5.92 11.72 -19.33
N ARG A 52 5.80 12.84 -20.00
CA ARG A 52 5.32 12.86 -21.40
C ARG A 52 6.20 12.06 -22.36
N ASN A 53 7.52 12.03 -22.15
CA ASN A 53 8.49 11.40 -23.06
C ASN A 53 9.09 10.09 -22.54
N ALA A 54 8.76 9.70 -21.32
CA ALA A 54 9.35 8.53 -20.69
C ALA A 54 8.31 7.81 -19.82
N LYS A 55 7.18 7.45 -20.43
CA LYS A 55 6.11 6.76 -19.71
C LYS A 55 6.55 5.39 -19.24
N ILE A 56 6.20 5.07 -18.02
CA ILE A 56 6.39 3.74 -17.44
C ILE A 56 5.18 2.88 -17.84
N SER A 57 5.41 1.66 -18.29
CA SER A 57 4.32 0.76 -18.67
C SER A 57 3.51 0.31 -17.44
N LEU A 58 2.22 0.01 -17.66
CA LEU A 58 1.37 -0.52 -16.59
C LEU A 58 1.93 -1.81 -16.02
N ALA A 59 2.47 -2.69 -16.86
CA ALA A 59 3.09 -3.92 -16.40
C ALA A 59 4.27 -3.66 -15.45
N THR A 60 5.06 -2.62 -15.72
CA THR A 60 6.18 -2.23 -14.84
C THR A 60 5.65 -1.74 -13.48
N PHE A 61 4.55 -0.96 -13.47
CA PHE A 61 3.93 -0.56 -12.21
C PHE A 61 3.47 -1.77 -11.40
N TYR A 62 2.78 -2.73 -12.01
CA TYR A 62 2.34 -3.93 -11.33
C TYR A 62 3.52 -4.72 -10.77
N ASN A 63 4.54 -4.96 -11.57
CA ASN A 63 5.73 -5.71 -11.15
C ASN A 63 6.45 -5.01 -10.00
N THR A 64 6.58 -3.70 -10.07
CA THR A 64 7.26 -2.90 -9.05
C THR A 64 6.48 -2.89 -7.73
N VAL A 65 5.16 -2.67 -7.79
CA VAL A 65 4.31 -2.64 -6.60
C VAL A 65 4.31 -4.02 -5.92
N HIS A 66 4.22 -5.10 -6.69
CA HIS A 66 4.29 -6.46 -6.12
C HIS A 66 5.66 -6.74 -5.49
N ALA A 67 6.75 -6.29 -6.13
CA ALA A 67 8.09 -6.43 -5.55
C ALA A 67 8.23 -5.65 -4.23
N PHE A 68 7.70 -4.45 -4.16
CA PHE A 68 7.71 -3.64 -2.95
C PHE A 68 6.86 -4.25 -1.83
N LYS A 69 5.69 -4.77 -2.17
CA LYS A 69 4.85 -5.51 -1.22
C LYS A 69 5.60 -6.72 -0.66
N LYS A 70 6.17 -7.54 -1.52
CA LYS A 70 6.90 -8.75 -1.11
C LYS A 70 8.08 -8.43 -0.22
N ALA A 71 8.74 -7.29 -0.47
CA ALA A 71 9.87 -6.81 0.33
C ALA A 71 9.45 -6.13 1.64
N GLY A 72 8.15 -5.96 1.89
CA GLY A 72 7.65 -5.36 3.13
C GLY A 72 7.52 -3.84 3.09
N HIS A 73 7.67 -3.20 1.94
CA HIS A 73 7.57 -1.74 1.81
C HIS A 73 6.13 -1.26 1.61
N LEU A 74 5.24 -2.14 1.21
CA LEU A 74 3.83 -1.84 1.00
C LEU A 74 2.96 -2.92 1.63
N LYS A 75 1.78 -2.53 2.07
CA LYS A 75 0.74 -3.44 2.53
C LYS A 75 -0.41 -3.44 1.52
N GLU A 76 -0.90 -4.62 1.16
CA GLU A 76 -2.07 -4.76 0.30
C GLU A 76 -3.33 -4.86 1.12
N ILE A 77 -4.37 -4.12 0.73
CA ILE A 77 -5.68 -4.12 1.38
C ILE A 77 -6.71 -4.53 0.33
N LEU A 78 -7.42 -5.63 0.60
CA LEU A 78 -8.48 -6.11 -0.25
C LEU A 78 -9.80 -5.48 0.19
N THR A 79 -10.57 -4.98 -0.78
CA THR A 79 -11.87 -4.37 -0.53
C THR A 79 -12.96 -5.15 -1.27
N ASN A 80 -14.22 -4.86 -0.95
CA ASN A 80 -15.36 -5.57 -1.55
C ASN A 80 -15.62 -5.20 -3.03
N ASN A 81 -14.89 -4.23 -3.60
CA ASN A 81 -15.01 -3.89 -5.02
C ASN A 81 -14.06 -4.69 -5.91
N SER A 82 -13.41 -5.71 -5.38
CA SER A 82 -12.46 -6.60 -6.07
C SER A 82 -11.17 -5.92 -6.55
N LYS A 83 -10.92 -4.69 -6.12
CA LYS A 83 -9.67 -3.99 -6.40
C LYS A 83 -8.69 -4.15 -5.24
N SER A 84 -7.41 -4.21 -5.57
CA SER A 84 -6.33 -4.18 -4.57
C SER A 84 -5.88 -2.75 -4.35
N TYR A 85 -5.90 -2.34 -3.09
CA TYR A 85 -5.32 -1.08 -2.64
C TYR A 85 -4.02 -1.36 -1.94
N PHE A 86 -3.10 -0.43 -2.04
CA PHE A 86 -1.79 -0.54 -1.39
C PHE A 86 -1.60 0.65 -0.47
N ASP A 87 -0.90 0.40 0.63
CA ASP A 87 -0.66 1.41 1.66
C ASP A 87 0.83 1.46 1.95
N THR A 88 1.39 2.65 1.95
CA THR A 88 2.78 2.87 2.36
C THR A 88 2.97 2.75 3.87
N HIS A 89 1.89 2.83 4.65
CA HIS A 89 1.90 2.59 6.09
C HIS A 89 1.78 1.08 6.34
N THR A 90 2.86 0.44 6.69
CA THR A 90 2.94 -1.02 6.81
C THR A 90 2.63 -1.55 8.20
N ASP A 91 2.52 -0.69 9.20
CA ASP A 91 2.13 -1.09 10.55
C ASP A 91 0.68 -1.59 10.56
N SER A 92 0.37 -2.48 11.51
CA SER A 92 -0.97 -3.04 11.62
C SER A 92 -1.98 -1.96 11.99
N HIS A 93 -2.92 -1.71 11.11
CA HIS A 93 -4.03 -0.78 11.34
C HIS A 93 -5.20 -1.21 10.47
N HIS A 94 -6.37 -0.65 10.77
CA HIS A 94 -7.61 -1.00 10.08
C HIS A 94 -8.08 0.17 9.23
N HIS A 95 -9.10 -0.03 8.41
CA HIS A 95 -9.57 0.97 7.47
C HIS A 95 -11.08 1.00 7.39
N PHE A 96 -11.64 2.19 7.18
CA PHE A 96 -12.92 2.33 6.51
C PHE A 96 -12.70 2.26 5.01
N PHE A 97 -13.63 1.67 4.30
CA PHE A 97 -13.69 1.76 2.85
C PHE A 97 -14.97 2.49 2.45
N ASP A 98 -14.80 3.68 1.85
CA ASP A 98 -15.92 4.47 1.34
C ASP A 98 -16.33 3.89 -0.01
N THR A 99 -17.48 3.23 -0.05
CA THR A 99 -17.97 2.54 -1.27
C THR A 99 -18.42 3.51 -2.35
N LYS A 100 -18.75 4.76 -2.00
CA LYS A 100 -19.12 5.79 -2.97
C LYS A 100 -17.92 6.38 -3.69
N ASN A 101 -16.90 6.75 -2.93
CA ASN A 101 -15.74 7.45 -3.45
C ASN A 101 -14.55 6.52 -3.73
N ASN A 102 -14.66 5.24 -3.38
CA ASN A 102 -13.59 4.24 -3.50
C ASN A 102 -12.32 4.69 -2.78
N GLU A 103 -12.47 5.19 -1.57
CA GLU A 103 -11.36 5.70 -0.74
C GLU A 103 -11.20 4.88 0.53
N LEU A 104 -9.95 4.64 0.90
CA LEU A 104 -9.60 4.07 2.19
C LEU A 104 -9.33 5.19 3.18
N ILE A 105 -9.82 5.04 4.40
CA ILE A 105 -9.62 5.96 5.50
C ILE A 105 -9.05 5.17 6.66
N ASP A 106 -7.91 5.62 7.20
CA ASP A 106 -7.27 4.92 8.31
C ASP A 106 -8.13 4.97 9.57
N ILE A 107 -8.19 3.85 10.28
CA ILE A 107 -8.80 3.76 11.60
C ILE A 107 -7.67 3.58 12.61
N ASP A 108 -7.69 4.37 13.68
CA ASP A 108 -6.78 4.19 14.80
C ASP A 108 -6.91 2.76 15.32
N SER A 109 -5.79 2.07 15.48
CA SER A 109 -5.76 0.70 15.95
C SER A 109 -6.49 0.50 17.28
N LYS A 110 -6.54 1.53 18.12
CA LYS A 110 -7.24 1.51 19.40
C LYS A 110 -8.77 1.53 19.27
N SER A 111 -9.27 1.94 18.10
CA SER A 111 -10.73 2.05 17.87
C SER A 111 -11.37 0.73 17.46
N VAL A 112 -10.58 -0.29 17.19
CA VAL A 112 -11.08 -1.63 16.83
C VAL A 112 -10.52 -2.64 17.82
N GLU A 113 -11.40 -3.26 18.59
CA GLU A 113 -11.05 -4.35 19.51
C GLU A 113 -11.60 -5.66 18.99
N LEU A 114 -10.73 -6.66 18.87
CA LEU A 114 -11.12 -8.01 18.50
C LEU A 114 -11.19 -8.85 19.77
N LYS A 115 -12.41 -9.16 20.21
CA LYS A 115 -12.66 -9.87 21.48
C LYS A 115 -12.18 -11.31 21.45
N SER A 116 -12.30 -11.96 20.32
CA SER A 116 -12.01 -13.40 20.21
C SER A 116 -11.42 -13.70 18.85
N ILE A 117 -10.26 -14.32 18.85
CA ILE A 117 -9.56 -14.69 17.62
C ILE A 117 -9.40 -16.23 17.64
N PRO A 118 -9.87 -16.94 16.60
CA PRO A 118 -9.69 -18.37 16.55
C PRO A 118 -8.21 -18.73 16.40
N LYS A 119 -7.85 -19.92 16.85
CA LYS A 119 -6.50 -20.45 16.65
C LYS A 119 -6.29 -20.77 15.18
N ALA A 120 -5.07 -20.54 14.70
CA ALA A 120 -4.71 -20.93 13.34
C ALA A 120 -4.82 -22.46 13.18
N PRO A 121 -5.13 -22.95 11.97
CA PRO A 121 -5.09 -24.39 11.69
C PRO A 121 -3.72 -24.99 12.03
N LYS A 122 -3.69 -26.28 12.28
CA LYS A 122 -2.46 -27.02 12.63
C LYS A 122 -1.37 -26.78 11.57
N GLY A 123 -0.18 -26.42 12.00
CA GLY A 123 0.95 -26.12 11.13
C GLY A 123 0.93 -24.72 10.51
N LYS A 124 -0.04 -23.90 10.90
CA LYS A 124 -0.16 -22.52 10.40
C LYS A 124 -0.06 -21.54 11.57
N LYS A 125 0.25 -20.30 11.24
CA LYS A 125 0.23 -19.19 12.21
C LYS A 125 -0.52 -18.01 11.59
N ILE A 126 -1.17 -17.22 12.43
CA ILE A 126 -1.82 -15.98 11.98
C ILE A 126 -0.71 -14.98 11.68
N LYS A 127 -0.69 -14.48 10.46
CA LYS A 127 0.28 -13.48 10.03
C LYS A 127 -0.13 -12.08 10.45
N ASP A 128 -1.37 -11.71 10.15
CA ASP A 128 -1.97 -10.43 10.52
C ASP A 128 -3.49 -10.54 10.42
N ILE A 129 -4.18 -9.52 10.90
CA ILE A 129 -5.64 -9.40 10.80
C ILE A 129 -5.94 -8.00 10.34
N ASP A 130 -6.66 -7.88 9.23
CA ASP A 130 -7.12 -6.61 8.70
C ASP A 130 -8.64 -6.53 8.81
N VAL A 131 -9.13 -5.43 9.38
CA VAL A 131 -10.56 -5.15 9.42
C VAL A 131 -10.83 -4.02 8.45
N VAL A 132 -11.75 -4.23 7.53
CA VAL A 132 -12.21 -3.22 6.59
C VAL A 132 -13.69 -3.01 6.87
N ILE A 133 -14.04 -1.80 7.30
CA ILE A 133 -15.42 -1.42 7.57
C ILE A 133 -15.91 -0.64 6.37
N ASN A 134 -16.88 -1.21 5.66
CA ASN A 134 -17.44 -0.55 4.48
C ASN A 134 -18.43 0.52 4.92
N ILE A 135 -18.24 1.73 4.42
CA ILE A 135 -19.14 2.84 4.71
C ILE A 135 -19.78 3.35 3.41
N ASP A 136 -20.95 3.93 3.54
CA ASP A 136 -21.71 4.54 2.47
C ASP A 136 -22.19 5.90 2.96
N ASN A 137 -22.75 6.70 2.05
CA ASN A 137 -23.29 7.99 2.44
C ASN A 137 -24.47 7.80 3.39
N ASP A 138 -24.51 8.63 4.45
CA ASP A 138 -25.66 8.71 5.32
C ASP A 138 -26.81 9.34 4.51
N SER A 139 -27.91 8.63 4.38
CA SER A 139 -29.05 9.05 3.56
C SER A 139 -30.08 9.90 4.32
N HIS A 140 -29.77 10.29 5.55
CA HIS A 140 -30.66 11.13 6.37
C HIS A 140 -30.39 12.62 6.23
#